data_9f2d17e576d7feaef842637f23a1af05
#
_entry.id   9f2d17e576d7feaef842637f23a1af05
#
_cell.length_a   1.000
_cell.length_b   1.000
_cell.length_c   1.000
_cell.angle_alpha   90.00
_cell.angle_beta   90.00
_cell.angle_gamma   90.00
#
_symmetry.space_group_name_H-M   'P 1'
#
loop_
_entity.id
_entity.type
_entity.pdbx_description
1 polymer ?
#
loop_
_entity_poly.entity_id
_entity_poly.type
_entity_poly.pdbx_seq_one_letter_code
_entity_poly.pdbx_strand_id
1 'polypeptide(L)'
;MKRPDSFCNYLEGSISEWGDTTKIIYRHYATLYFVFAVDSQESDLGILDLIQVFVESLDKSFENVCELDLIFHSDKVQYILDEIIMAGMVLETNIQSIMSAIQEQTALHDASQTMSSSASATALRGGSSRDSTTSIFSSFATSALKK
;
A
#
# COMPACT_ATOMS: atom_id res chain seq x y z
N MET A 1 25.29 -1.79 -14.61
CA MET A 1 26.12 -2.95 -14.22
C MET A 1 25.18 -4.01 -13.64
N LYS A 2 25.12 -5.23 -14.20
CA LYS A 2 24.35 -6.31 -13.57
C LYS A 2 25.12 -6.79 -12.34
N ARG A 3 24.53 -6.64 -11.17
CA ARG A 3 25.07 -7.19 -9.92
C ARG A 3 24.79 -8.70 -9.89
N PRO A 4 25.75 -9.56 -9.52
CA PRO A 4 25.49 -10.99 -9.33
C PRO A 4 24.52 -11.23 -8.16
N ASP A 5 23.66 -12.24 -8.28
CA ASP A 5 22.61 -12.57 -7.31
C ASP A 5 23.11 -12.96 -5.90
N SER A 6 24.43 -13.15 -5.74
CA SER A 6 25.09 -13.49 -4.49
C SER A 6 25.59 -12.28 -3.68
N PHE A 7 25.37 -11.06 -4.15
CA PHE A 7 25.81 -9.86 -3.44
C PHE A 7 24.81 -9.40 -2.38
N CYS A 8 25.37 -8.85 -1.27
CA CYS A 8 24.67 -8.28 -0.14
C CYS A 8 23.48 -7.39 -0.58
N ASN A 9 22.33 -7.65 0.00
CA ASN A 9 21.08 -6.89 -0.24
C ASN A 9 21.07 -5.53 0.48
N TYR A 10 22.22 -4.94 0.68
CA TYR A 10 22.44 -3.74 1.48
C TYR A 10 23.30 -2.73 0.72
N LEU A 11 22.89 -1.49 0.74
CA LEU A 11 23.63 -0.34 0.22
C LEU A 11 23.67 0.74 1.31
N GLU A 12 24.87 1.00 1.80
CA GLU A 12 25.15 2.15 2.63
C GLU A 12 25.59 3.30 1.73
N GLY A 13 24.94 4.44 1.83
CA GLY A 13 25.29 5.58 1.04
C GLY A 13 24.43 6.78 1.42
N SER A 14 25.07 7.94 1.50
CA SER A 14 24.40 9.20 1.62
C SER A 14 23.65 9.49 0.31
N ILE A 15 22.33 9.41 0.37
CA ILE A 15 21.49 10.00 -0.65
C ILE A 15 21.28 11.44 -0.22
N SER A 16 21.90 12.38 -0.95
CA SER A 16 21.91 13.80 -0.58
C SER A 16 20.52 14.43 -0.37
N GLU A 17 19.48 13.80 -0.90
CA GLU A 17 18.08 14.22 -0.76
C GLU A 17 17.40 13.69 0.51
N TRP A 18 17.90 12.56 1.09
CA TRP A 18 17.26 11.86 2.23
C TRP A 18 18.11 11.88 3.51
N GLY A 19 19.25 12.55 3.48
CA GLY A 19 20.17 12.69 4.60
C GLY A 19 21.31 11.67 4.62
N ASP A 20 22.36 12.00 5.37
CA ASP A 20 23.63 11.26 5.38
C ASP A 20 23.57 9.90 6.12
N THR A 21 22.45 9.58 6.76
CA THR A 21 22.28 8.38 7.60
C THR A 21 21.30 7.35 7.02
N THR A 22 20.86 7.54 5.78
CA THR A 22 19.90 6.63 5.16
C THR A 22 20.58 5.36 4.66
N LYS A 23 20.04 4.21 5.06
CA LYS A 23 20.41 2.90 4.55
C LYS A 23 19.39 2.40 3.53
N ILE A 24 19.84 1.73 2.49
CA ILE A 24 18.96 1.09 1.52
C ILE A 24 19.12 -0.41 1.63
N ILE A 25 18.03 -1.09 1.94
CA ILE A 25 17.96 -2.54 2.04
C ILE A 25 16.99 -3.03 0.97
N TYR A 26 17.40 -4.04 0.21
CA TYR A 26 16.57 -4.54 -0.88
C TYR A 26 16.62 -6.06 -0.97
N ARG A 27 15.55 -6.64 -1.50
CA ARG A 27 15.48 -8.04 -1.90
C ARG A 27 14.93 -8.19 -3.30
N HIS A 28 15.43 -9.19 -4.00
CA HIS A 28 15.00 -9.54 -5.34
C HIS A 28 14.14 -10.80 -5.28
N TYR A 29 12.93 -10.72 -5.79
CA TYR A 29 11.99 -11.83 -5.91
C TYR A 29 11.52 -11.91 -7.36
N ALA A 30 11.86 -13.01 -8.05
CA ALA A 30 11.57 -13.22 -9.46
C ALA A 30 12.08 -12.04 -10.32
N THR A 31 11.21 -11.18 -10.80
CA THR A 31 11.53 -9.99 -11.61
C THR A 31 11.44 -8.68 -10.83
N LEU A 32 10.97 -8.72 -9.58
CA LEU A 32 10.71 -7.55 -8.75
C LEU A 32 11.83 -7.29 -7.75
N TYR A 33 12.12 -6.01 -7.55
CA TYR A 33 12.99 -5.53 -6.48
C TYR A 33 12.15 -4.79 -5.45
N PHE A 34 12.20 -5.25 -4.21
CA PHE A 34 11.63 -4.55 -3.05
C PHE A 34 12.75 -3.79 -2.37
N VAL A 35 12.61 -2.47 -2.31
CA VAL A 35 13.65 -1.56 -1.82
C VAL A 35 13.09 -0.75 -0.67
N PHE A 36 13.72 -0.85 0.49
CA PHE A 36 13.37 -0.09 1.67
C PHE A 36 14.48 0.91 1.99
N ALA A 37 14.11 2.16 2.16
CA ALA A 37 14.98 3.21 2.67
C ALA A 37 14.68 3.42 4.16
N VAL A 38 15.67 3.21 5.00
CA VAL A 38 15.51 3.23 6.47
C VAL A 38 16.60 4.09 7.11
N ASP A 39 16.39 4.51 8.33
CA ASP A 39 17.39 5.26 9.07
C ASP A 39 18.51 4.36 9.64
N SER A 40 19.50 4.97 10.24
CA SER A 40 20.66 4.25 10.78
C SER A 40 20.33 3.44 12.05
N GLN A 41 19.20 3.70 12.70
CA GLN A 41 18.82 3.05 13.95
C GLN A 41 18.15 1.69 13.71
N GLU A 42 17.61 1.48 12.49
CA GLU A 42 16.90 0.26 12.17
C GLU A 42 17.85 -0.95 12.02
N SER A 43 17.35 -2.12 12.42
CA SER A 43 18.07 -3.39 12.26
C SER A 43 18.00 -3.88 10.81
N ASP A 44 19.15 -4.06 10.16
CA ASP A 44 19.23 -4.52 8.78
C ASP A 44 18.57 -5.89 8.57
N LEU A 45 18.74 -6.81 9.53
CA LEU A 45 18.10 -8.12 9.51
C LEU A 45 16.58 -8.01 9.73
N GLY A 46 16.15 -7.14 10.64
CA GLY A 46 14.72 -6.88 10.87
C GLY A 46 14.03 -6.36 9.61
N ILE A 47 14.68 -5.47 8.86
CA ILE A 47 14.13 -4.96 7.59
C ILE A 47 14.09 -6.06 6.50
N LEU A 48 15.08 -6.94 6.44
CA LEU A 48 15.03 -8.07 5.50
C LEU A 48 13.87 -9.04 5.82
N ASP A 49 13.60 -9.28 7.10
CA ASP A 49 12.45 -10.09 7.52
C ASP A 49 11.12 -9.36 7.25
N LEU A 50 11.09 -8.05 7.42
CA LEU A 50 9.91 -7.22 7.10
C LEU A 50 9.59 -7.25 5.60
N ILE A 51 10.61 -7.18 4.74
CA ILE A 51 10.43 -7.35 3.28
C ILE A 51 9.84 -8.74 2.99
N GLN A 52 10.28 -9.79 3.69
CA GLN A 52 9.75 -11.14 3.53
C GLN A 52 8.27 -11.20 3.90
N VAL A 53 7.88 -10.65 5.05
CA VAL A 53 6.48 -10.58 5.50
C VAL A 53 5.61 -9.84 4.49
N PHE A 54 6.09 -8.71 3.98
CA PHE A 54 5.37 -7.93 2.97
C PHE A 54 5.14 -8.71 1.67
N VAL A 55 6.20 -9.34 1.13
CA VAL A 55 6.11 -10.14 -0.10
C VAL A 55 5.18 -11.34 0.08
N GLU A 56 5.27 -12.06 1.20
CA GLU A 56 4.38 -13.18 1.49
C GLU A 56 2.91 -12.75 1.67
N SER A 57 2.67 -11.57 2.23
CA SER A 57 1.32 -11.01 2.36
C SER A 57 0.75 -10.63 0.99
N LEU A 58 1.57 -10.06 0.10
CA LEU A 58 1.19 -9.80 -1.29
C LEU A 58 0.86 -11.09 -2.02
N ASP A 59 1.73 -12.09 -1.95
CA ASP A 59 1.54 -13.37 -2.65
C ASP A 59 0.26 -14.09 -2.22
N LYS A 60 -0.04 -14.09 -0.92
CA LYS A 60 -1.30 -14.63 -0.40
C LYS A 60 -2.52 -13.82 -0.80
N SER A 61 -2.39 -12.52 -0.89
CA SER A 61 -3.50 -11.62 -1.21
C SER A 61 -3.88 -11.62 -2.69
N PHE A 62 -2.92 -11.90 -3.58
CA PHE A 62 -3.09 -11.92 -5.04
C PHE A 62 -3.04 -13.32 -5.66
N GLU A 63 -2.87 -14.37 -4.84
CA GLU A 63 -2.81 -15.77 -5.33
C GLU A 63 -1.75 -15.96 -6.42
N ASN A 64 -0.49 -15.74 -6.08
CA ASN A 64 0.69 -15.64 -6.96
C ASN A 64 0.83 -14.26 -7.62
N VAL A 65 1.29 -13.31 -6.82
CA VAL A 65 1.48 -11.91 -7.24
C VAL A 65 2.43 -11.76 -8.44
N CYS A 66 2.01 -10.95 -9.39
CA CYS A 66 2.83 -10.55 -10.54
C CYS A 66 2.95 -9.01 -10.63
N GLU A 67 3.81 -8.53 -11.54
CA GLU A 67 4.05 -7.10 -11.74
C GLU A 67 2.78 -6.33 -12.09
N LEU A 68 1.89 -6.95 -12.87
CA LEU A 68 0.63 -6.32 -13.30
C LEU A 68 -0.34 -6.14 -12.13
N ASP A 69 -0.37 -7.08 -11.18
CA ASP A 69 -1.20 -6.97 -9.98
C ASP A 69 -0.80 -5.75 -9.15
N LEU A 70 0.51 -5.50 -9.00
CA LEU A 70 1.03 -4.36 -8.26
C LEU A 70 0.69 -3.02 -8.94
N ILE A 71 0.64 -2.99 -10.27
CA ILE A 71 0.31 -1.79 -11.03
C ILE A 71 -1.19 -1.50 -11.01
N PHE A 72 -2.01 -2.52 -11.26
CA PHE A 72 -3.45 -2.34 -11.40
C PHE A 72 -4.21 -2.29 -10.07
N HIS A 73 -3.64 -2.85 -9.01
CA HIS A 73 -4.24 -2.88 -7.67
C HIS A 73 -3.32 -2.22 -6.64
N SER A 74 -2.75 -1.07 -7.00
CA SER A 74 -1.84 -0.31 -6.14
C SER A 74 -2.48 0.12 -4.82
N ASP A 75 -3.78 0.36 -4.82
CA ASP A 75 -4.60 0.63 -3.65
C ASP A 75 -4.56 -0.54 -2.65
N LYS A 76 -4.76 -1.76 -3.13
CA LYS A 76 -4.68 -2.97 -2.30
C LYS A 76 -3.26 -3.20 -1.77
N VAL A 77 -2.24 -2.95 -2.59
CA VAL A 77 -0.83 -3.01 -2.16
C VAL A 77 -0.55 -2.00 -1.05
N GLN A 78 -1.08 -0.79 -1.17
CA GLN A 78 -0.94 0.25 -0.15
C GLN A 78 -1.63 -0.15 1.16
N TYR A 79 -2.82 -0.73 1.13
CA TYR A 79 -3.49 -1.23 2.33
C TYR A 79 -2.68 -2.31 3.05
N ILE A 80 -2.10 -3.25 2.31
CA ILE A 80 -1.24 -4.28 2.88
C ILE A 80 -0.03 -3.65 3.55
N LEU A 81 0.58 -2.65 2.92
CA LEU A 81 1.72 -1.94 3.47
C LEU A 81 1.35 -1.16 4.73
N ASP A 82 0.23 -0.45 4.73
CA ASP A 82 -0.23 0.36 5.86
C ASP A 82 -0.60 -0.51 7.08
N GLU A 83 -1.06 -1.75 6.87
CA GLU A 83 -1.30 -2.71 7.95
C GLU A 83 0.00 -3.20 8.59
N ILE A 84 1.06 -3.32 7.82
CA ILE A 84 2.38 -3.75 8.30
C ILE A 84 3.16 -2.57 8.89
N ILE A 85 3.15 -1.41 8.21
CA ILE A 85 3.95 -0.23 8.57
C ILE A 85 3.07 1.01 8.53
N MET A 86 2.96 1.71 9.66
CA MET A 86 2.26 2.99 9.73
C MET A 86 3.18 4.07 10.28
N ALA A 87 3.28 5.19 9.56
CA ALA A 87 4.10 6.34 9.97
C ALA A 87 5.57 5.98 10.30
N GLY A 88 6.16 5.03 9.57
CA GLY A 88 7.53 4.56 9.76
C GLY A 88 7.71 3.56 10.92
N MET A 89 6.64 3.13 11.57
CA MET A 89 6.67 2.13 12.63
C MET A 89 6.07 0.80 12.16
N VAL A 90 6.74 -0.30 12.48
CA VAL A 90 6.22 -1.65 12.24
C VAL A 90 5.11 -1.93 13.24
N LEU A 91 3.90 -2.20 12.76
CA LEU A 91 2.73 -2.47 13.58
C LEU A 91 2.47 -3.97 13.73
N GLU A 92 2.46 -4.70 12.63
CA GLU A 92 2.11 -6.10 12.60
C GLU A 92 3.04 -6.87 11.66
N THR A 93 3.49 -8.03 12.09
CA THR A 93 4.32 -8.94 11.29
C THR A 93 3.69 -10.33 11.16
N ASN A 94 2.58 -10.59 11.84
CA ASN A 94 1.85 -11.85 11.73
C ASN A 94 0.99 -11.85 10.47
N ILE A 95 1.39 -12.65 9.50
CA ILE A 95 0.72 -12.75 8.20
C ILE A 95 -0.77 -13.10 8.32
N GLN A 96 -1.15 -13.90 9.32
CA GLN A 96 -2.57 -14.27 9.50
C GLN A 96 -3.40 -13.08 9.97
N SER A 97 -2.87 -12.27 10.90
CA SER A 97 -3.52 -11.02 11.34
C SER A 97 -3.66 -10.05 10.17
N ILE A 98 -2.60 -9.85 9.41
CA ILE A 98 -2.59 -8.99 8.22
C ILE A 98 -3.66 -9.45 7.22
N MET A 99 -3.71 -10.74 6.89
CA MET A 99 -4.70 -11.29 5.95
C MET A 99 -6.13 -11.16 6.45
N SER A 100 -6.37 -11.30 7.76
CA SER A 100 -7.69 -11.09 8.35
C SER A 100 -8.15 -9.65 8.21
N ALA A 101 -7.29 -8.68 8.50
CA ALA A 101 -7.58 -7.25 8.34
C ALA A 101 -7.89 -6.89 6.87
N ILE A 102 -7.11 -7.42 5.93
CA ILE A 102 -7.33 -7.20 4.49
C ILE A 102 -8.67 -7.78 4.03
N GLN A 103 -9.05 -8.96 4.51
CA GLN A 103 -10.34 -9.58 4.16
C GLN A 103 -11.52 -8.77 4.72
N GLU A 104 -11.41 -8.29 5.95
CA GLU A 104 -12.42 -7.42 6.55
C GLU A 104 -12.59 -6.11 5.78
N GLN A 105 -11.48 -5.48 5.42
CA GLN A 105 -11.48 -4.27 4.61
C GLN A 105 -12.14 -4.48 3.24
N THR A 106 -11.80 -5.57 2.55
CA THR A 106 -12.39 -5.92 1.26
C THR A 106 -13.90 -6.13 1.38
N ALA A 107 -14.36 -6.84 2.41
CA ALA A 107 -15.78 -7.06 2.65
C ALA A 107 -16.54 -5.75 2.92
N LEU A 108 -15.96 -4.82 3.66
CA LEU A 108 -16.54 -3.49 3.89
C LEU A 108 -16.61 -2.66 2.60
N HIS A 109 -15.58 -2.72 1.78
CA HIS A 109 -15.56 -2.03 0.50
C HIS A 109 -16.64 -2.56 -0.44
N ASP A 110 -16.78 -3.88 -0.57
CA ASP A 110 -17.79 -4.51 -1.42
C ASP A 110 -19.22 -4.21 -0.93
N ALA A 111 -19.44 -4.22 0.40
CA ALA A 111 -20.70 -3.83 0.99
C ALA A 111 -21.09 -2.38 0.70
N SER A 112 -20.12 -1.47 0.69
CA SER A 112 -20.35 -0.05 0.38
C SER A 112 -20.70 0.17 -1.10
N GLN A 113 -20.11 -0.59 -2.01
CA GLN A 113 -20.42 -0.52 -3.45
C GLN A 113 -21.82 -1.05 -3.78
N THR A 114 -22.26 -2.13 -3.13
CA THR A 114 -23.60 -2.67 -3.31
C THR A 114 -24.69 -1.71 -2.83
N MET A 115 -24.45 -0.95 -1.76
CA MET A 115 -25.39 0.06 -1.27
C MET A 115 -25.50 1.26 -2.22
N SER A 116 -24.40 1.68 -2.84
CA SER A 116 -24.42 2.81 -3.79
C SER A 116 -25.12 2.44 -5.10
N SER A 117 -24.99 1.21 -5.57
CA SER A 117 -25.65 0.71 -6.78
C SER A 117 -27.17 0.51 -6.60
N SER A 118 -27.63 0.14 -5.39
CA SER A 118 -29.05 -0.01 -5.09
C SER A 118 -29.75 1.36 -4.96
N ALA A 119 -29.06 2.38 -4.45
CA ALA A 119 -29.61 3.74 -4.35
C ALA A 119 -29.84 4.38 -5.72
N SER A 120 -28.96 4.13 -6.70
CA SER A 120 -29.13 4.65 -8.05
C SER A 120 -30.26 3.96 -8.84
N ALA A 121 -30.55 2.68 -8.55
CA ALA A 121 -31.64 1.95 -9.21
C ALA A 121 -33.03 2.39 -8.71
N THR A 122 -33.14 2.90 -7.47
CA THR A 122 -34.39 3.39 -6.91
C THR A 122 -34.75 4.81 -7.39
N ALA A 123 -33.72 5.61 -7.72
CA ALA A 123 -33.91 7.00 -8.22
C ALA A 123 -34.46 7.06 -9.64
N LEU A 124 -34.39 6.00 -10.44
CA LEU A 124 -34.89 5.96 -11.81
C LEU A 124 -36.39 5.57 -11.91
N ARG A 125 -37.06 5.29 -10.80
CA ARG A 125 -38.45 4.80 -10.79
C ARG A 125 -39.46 5.75 -10.14
N GLY A 126 -39.07 6.95 -9.71
CA GLY A 126 -39.95 7.95 -9.12
C GLY A 126 -39.81 9.27 -9.84
N GLY A 127 -40.80 9.61 -10.68
CA GLY A 127 -40.82 10.84 -11.44
C GLY A 127 -41.04 12.09 -10.57
N SER A 128 -40.48 13.17 -11.06
CA SER A 128 -40.95 14.58 -10.95
C SER A 128 -41.23 15.15 -9.56
N SER A 129 -40.32 15.96 -9.05
CA SER A 129 -40.56 17.34 -8.60
C SER A 129 -39.30 17.99 -8.05
N ARG A 130 -38.91 19.06 -8.69
CA ARG A 130 -38.24 20.31 -8.29
C ARG A 130 -37.66 20.44 -6.88
N ASP A 131 -36.45 20.86 -6.86
CA ASP A 131 -35.80 22.07 -6.31
C ASP A 131 -34.52 21.79 -5.53
N SER A 132 -33.48 22.40 -6.08
CA SER A 132 -32.43 23.19 -5.42
C SER A 132 -31.89 22.73 -4.05
N THR A 133 -30.67 22.22 -4.03
CA THR A 133 -29.59 22.84 -3.25
C THR A 133 -28.21 22.32 -3.72
N THR A 134 -27.48 23.28 -4.20
CA THR A 134 -26.12 23.29 -4.73
C THR A 134 -25.08 23.12 -3.62
N SER A 135 -23.99 22.37 -3.96
CA SER A 135 -22.63 22.64 -3.50
C SER A 135 -22.29 22.58 -2.00
N ILE A 136 -21.73 21.51 -1.52
CA ILE A 136 -20.69 21.52 -0.48
C ILE A 136 -19.81 20.26 -0.58
N PHE A 137 -19.06 20.03 -1.63
CA PHE A 137 -17.96 19.06 -1.61
C PHE A 137 -16.95 19.31 -2.75
N SER A 138 -16.35 20.52 -2.73
CA SER A 138 -15.19 20.80 -3.58
C SER A 138 -14.16 21.68 -2.86
N SER A 139 -13.74 21.32 -1.64
CA SER A 139 -12.78 22.16 -0.90
C SER A 139 -11.75 21.43 -0.06
N PHE A 140 -11.41 20.18 -0.33
CA PHE A 140 -10.36 19.48 0.44
C PHE A 140 -9.23 18.84 -0.36
N ALA A 141 -9.05 19.20 -1.61
CA ALA A 141 -8.00 18.58 -2.45
C ALA A 141 -6.91 19.55 -2.95
N THR A 142 -6.62 20.65 -2.26
CA THR A 142 -5.59 21.59 -2.76
C THR A 142 -4.80 22.28 -1.64
N SER A 143 -4.23 21.52 -0.70
CA SER A 143 -3.38 22.12 0.33
C SER A 143 -2.20 21.27 0.81
N ALA A 144 -1.67 20.35 0.02
CA ALA A 144 -0.52 19.56 0.41
C ALA A 144 0.65 19.58 -0.60
N LEU A 145 0.77 20.63 -1.41
CA LEU A 145 1.90 20.78 -2.34
C LEU A 145 2.37 22.22 -2.36
N LYS A 146 2.88 22.72 -1.23
CA LYS A 146 3.78 23.88 -1.18
C LYS A 146 4.39 24.04 0.21
N LYS A 147 5.52 23.35 0.46
CA LYS A 147 6.69 23.93 1.16
C LYS A 147 7.85 22.98 0.99
#